data_4bfc61e735b0cd1eeb3ed991c30e8dc9
#
_entry.id   4bfc61e735b0cd1eeb3ed991c30e8dc9
#
_cell.length_a   1.000
_cell.length_b   1.000
_cell.length_c   1.000
_cell.angle_alpha   90.00
_cell.angle_beta   90.00
_cell.angle_gamma   90.00
#
_symmetry.space_group_name_H-M   'P 1'
#
loop_
_entity.id
_entity.type
_entity.pdbx_description
1 polymer ?
#
loop_
_entity_poly.entity_id
_entity_poly.type
_entity_poly.pdbx_seq_one_letter_code
_entity_poly.pdbx_strand_id
1 'polypeptide(L)'
;MSKATGQSNRDAVLDYLDAVFNRRDLAVAESYWGQDMIQHNPTMPNGLDVLRGFITSDAPTPSYEPGLAMESGDHVMVHGRYTNWNGKDMIAVDIFRLADGKIVEHWDVMQEEVPTTQAVNGNPMFPVR
;
A
#
# COMPACT_ATOMS: atom_id res chain seq x y z
N MET A 1 -6.93 0.58 -17.57
CA MET A 1 -7.37 -0.77 -17.24
C MET A 1 -7.71 -0.82 -15.77
N SER A 2 -8.80 -1.39 -15.39
CA SER A 2 -9.16 -1.66 -14.00
C SER A 2 -8.74 -3.08 -13.64
N LYS A 3 -9.19 -3.59 -12.49
CA LYS A 3 -8.98 -4.99 -12.17
C LYS A 3 -9.56 -5.89 -13.26
N ALA A 4 -8.91 -7.03 -13.51
CA ALA A 4 -9.37 -7.98 -14.52
C ALA A 4 -10.72 -8.59 -14.11
N THR A 5 -11.51 -9.02 -15.12
CA THR A 5 -12.75 -9.76 -14.88
C THR A 5 -12.45 -10.99 -14.02
N GLY A 6 -13.18 -11.16 -12.93
CA GLY A 6 -12.97 -12.25 -11.97
C GLY A 6 -11.89 -11.98 -10.93
N GLN A 7 -11.08 -10.93 -11.06
CA GLN A 7 -10.11 -10.53 -10.05
C GLN A 7 -10.84 -9.94 -8.85
N SER A 8 -10.49 -10.38 -7.63
CA SER A 8 -11.03 -9.78 -6.41
C SER A 8 -10.44 -8.38 -6.18
N ASN A 9 -11.15 -7.56 -5.42
CA ASN A 9 -10.60 -6.28 -4.98
C ASN A 9 -9.32 -6.48 -4.17
N ARG A 10 -9.26 -7.53 -3.34
CA ARG A 10 -8.06 -7.89 -2.59
C ARG A 10 -6.88 -8.12 -3.52
N ASP A 11 -7.03 -8.94 -4.54
CA ASP A 11 -5.95 -9.25 -5.48
C ASP A 11 -5.55 -8.02 -6.29
N ALA A 12 -6.51 -7.17 -6.65
CA ALA A 12 -6.23 -5.91 -7.34
C ALA A 12 -5.34 -4.99 -6.49
N VAL A 13 -5.67 -4.85 -5.21
CA VAL A 13 -4.88 -4.01 -4.29
C VAL A 13 -3.48 -4.57 -4.09
N LEU A 14 -3.33 -5.90 -3.93
CA LEU A 14 -2.02 -6.51 -3.78
C LEU A 14 -1.15 -6.31 -5.03
N ASP A 15 -1.71 -6.47 -6.23
CA ASP A 15 -0.99 -6.21 -7.47
C ASP A 15 -0.61 -4.72 -7.59
N TYR A 16 -1.52 -3.83 -7.23
CA TYR A 16 -1.28 -2.39 -7.22
C TYR A 16 -0.10 -2.02 -6.30
N LEU A 17 -0.11 -2.49 -5.06
CA LEU A 17 0.96 -2.19 -4.10
C LEU A 17 2.32 -2.69 -4.59
N ASP A 18 2.35 -3.88 -5.18
CA ASP A 18 3.57 -4.43 -5.77
C ASP A 18 4.04 -3.60 -6.97
N ALA A 19 3.12 -3.17 -7.81
CA ALA A 19 3.45 -2.31 -8.97
C ALA A 19 4.02 -0.96 -8.53
N VAL A 20 3.48 -0.35 -7.47
CA VAL A 20 3.94 0.96 -7.00
C VAL A 20 5.31 0.87 -6.32
N PHE A 21 5.46 -0.07 -5.38
CA PHE A 21 6.61 -0.05 -4.47
C PHE A 21 7.73 -1.01 -4.86
N ASN A 22 7.42 -2.10 -5.54
CA ASN A 22 8.40 -3.14 -5.86
C ASN A 22 8.79 -3.16 -7.33
N ARG A 23 7.82 -3.43 -8.22
CA ARG A 23 8.09 -3.45 -9.66
C ARG A 23 8.30 -2.05 -10.24
N ARG A 24 7.72 -1.04 -9.62
CA ARG A 24 7.76 0.36 -10.07
C ARG A 24 7.28 0.47 -11.51
N ASP A 25 6.13 -0.12 -11.75
CA ASP A 25 5.50 -0.22 -13.05
C ASP A 25 4.36 0.79 -13.13
N LEU A 26 4.65 1.95 -13.74
CA LEU A 26 3.70 3.05 -13.82
C LEU A 26 2.45 2.67 -14.62
N ALA A 27 2.61 1.93 -15.71
CA ALA A 27 1.47 1.55 -16.55
C ALA A 27 0.47 0.69 -15.78
N VAL A 28 0.96 -0.29 -15.01
CA VAL A 28 0.10 -1.13 -14.17
C VAL A 28 -0.54 -0.29 -13.06
N ALA A 29 0.22 0.54 -12.37
CA ALA A 29 -0.31 1.39 -11.31
C ALA A 29 -1.43 2.30 -11.83
N GLU A 30 -1.19 2.98 -12.97
CA GLU A 30 -2.20 3.85 -13.59
C GLU A 30 -3.47 3.10 -13.97
N SER A 31 -3.36 1.82 -14.31
CA SER A 31 -4.53 1.02 -14.68
C SER A 31 -5.49 0.82 -13.51
N TYR A 32 -5.03 0.97 -12.27
CA TYR A 32 -5.85 0.84 -11.07
C TYR A 32 -6.36 2.16 -10.52
N TRP A 33 -5.85 3.30 -11.00
CA TRP A 33 -6.29 4.61 -10.52
C TRP A 33 -7.56 5.06 -11.21
N GLY A 34 -8.45 5.70 -10.43
CA GLY A 34 -9.54 6.50 -10.97
C GLY A 34 -9.02 7.86 -11.43
N GLN A 35 -9.89 8.87 -11.44
CA GLN A 35 -9.50 10.22 -11.84
C GLN A 35 -8.65 10.90 -10.78
N ASP A 36 -8.85 10.52 -9.52
CA ASP A 36 -8.18 11.17 -8.39
C ASP A 36 -8.07 10.18 -7.24
N MET A 37 -7.29 10.56 -6.23
CA MET A 37 -7.12 9.78 -5.01
C MET A 37 -7.45 10.66 -3.82
N ILE A 38 -8.46 10.26 -3.04
CA ILE A 38 -8.74 10.89 -1.76
C ILE A 38 -7.79 10.29 -0.74
N GLN A 39 -6.94 11.12 -0.16
CA GLN A 39 -5.87 10.67 0.71
C GLN A 39 -6.16 11.04 2.16
N HIS A 40 -6.01 10.06 3.07
CA HIS A 40 -6.17 10.29 4.51
C HIS A 40 -4.86 10.11 5.28
N ASN A 41 -3.75 9.77 4.60
CA ASN A 41 -2.44 9.84 5.22
C ASN A 41 -2.08 11.33 5.39
N PRO A 42 -1.86 11.81 6.63
CA PRO A 42 -1.71 13.24 6.88
C PRO A 42 -0.45 13.86 6.27
N THR A 43 0.48 13.04 5.81
CA THR A 43 1.72 13.53 5.18
C THR A 43 1.63 13.53 3.65
N MET A 44 0.51 13.11 3.08
CA MET A 44 0.33 13.02 1.63
C MET A 44 -0.84 13.90 1.17
N PRO A 45 -0.66 14.69 0.11
CA PRO A 45 -1.78 15.44 -0.46
C PRO A 45 -2.74 14.51 -1.20
N ASN A 46 -3.96 15.01 -1.44
CA ASN A 46 -4.86 14.34 -2.38
C ASN A 46 -4.22 14.29 -3.77
N GLY A 47 -4.64 13.32 -4.58
CA GLY A 47 -4.22 13.20 -5.95
C GLY A 47 -3.20 12.10 -6.15
N LEU A 48 -2.66 12.04 -7.36
CA LEU A 48 -1.83 10.92 -7.82
C LEU A 48 -0.35 11.29 -8.00
N ASP A 49 0.00 12.57 -7.90
CA ASP A 49 1.35 13.04 -8.24
C ASP A 49 2.42 12.46 -7.32
N VAL A 50 2.15 12.38 -6.02
CA VAL A 50 3.12 11.80 -5.07
C VAL A 50 3.32 10.31 -5.36
N LEU A 51 2.25 9.61 -5.69
CA LEU A 51 2.33 8.18 -6.02
C LEU A 51 3.11 7.95 -7.32
N ARG A 52 2.89 8.79 -8.34
CA ARG A 52 3.71 8.75 -9.55
C ARG A 52 5.18 9.00 -9.22
N GLY A 53 5.44 9.92 -8.30
CA GLY A 53 6.80 10.21 -7.84
C GLY A 53 7.50 9.01 -7.22
N PHE A 54 6.80 8.20 -6.43
CA PHE A 54 7.39 6.96 -5.90
C PHE A 54 7.82 6.01 -7.02
N ILE A 55 7.04 5.93 -8.10
CA ILE A 55 7.30 4.98 -9.18
C ILE A 55 8.42 5.48 -10.09
N THR A 56 8.48 6.77 -10.37
CA THR A 56 9.37 7.35 -11.39
C THR A 56 10.66 7.93 -10.83
N SER A 57 10.79 8.04 -9.51
CA SER A 57 11.97 8.61 -8.86
C SER A 57 13.21 7.74 -9.04
N ASP A 58 14.35 8.37 -9.29
CA ASP A 58 15.65 7.69 -9.26
C ASP A 58 16.21 7.57 -7.83
N ALA A 59 15.62 8.30 -6.88
CA ALA A 59 16.02 8.21 -5.47
C ALA A 59 15.57 6.88 -4.86
N PRO A 60 16.23 6.40 -3.80
CA PRO A 60 15.76 5.24 -3.08
C PRO A 60 14.34 5.47 -2.56
N THR A 61 13.46 4.54 -2.83
CA THR A 61 12.06 4.55 -2.38
C THR A 61 11.80 3.28 -1.58
N PRO A 62 10.77 3.27 -0.71
CA PRO A 62 10.48 2.09 0.06
C PRO A 62 10.08 0.92 -0.82
N SER A 63 10.47 -0.29 -0.41
CA SER A 63 9.88 -1.53 -0.89
C SER A 63 8.77 -1.96 0.05
N TYR A 64 7.93 -2.89 -0.40
CA TYR A 64 6.75 -3.30 0.35
C TYR A 64 6.60 -4.81 0.37
N GLU A 65 6.28 -5.34 1.53
CA GLU A 65 5.97 -6.76 1.72
C GLU A 65 4.55 -6.87 2.30
N PRO A 66 3.58 -7.43 1.56
CA PRO A 66 2.24 -7.63 2.10
C PRO A 66 2.19 -8.83 3.05
N GLY A 67 1.39 -8.71 4.09
CA GLY A 67 1.02 -9.81 4.96
C GLY A 67 -0.46 -10.15 4.78
N LEU A 68 -1.20 -10.17 5.90
CA LEU A 68 -2.64 -10.46 5.86
C LEU A 68 -3.39 -9.37 5.10
N ALA A 69 -4.18 -9.80 4.12
CA ALA A 69 -5.06 -8.91 3.36
C ALA A 69 -6.50 -9.42 3.47
N MET A 70 -7.42 -8.49 3.70
CA MET A 70 -8.84 -8.80 3.91
C MET A 70 -9.68 -7.88 3.03
N GLU A 71 -10.79 -8.41 2.53
CA GLU A 71 -11.74 -7.66 1.71
C GLU A 71 -13.10 -7.64 2.40
N SER A 72 -13.75 -6.48 2.41
CA SER A 72 -15.09 -6.31 2.90
C SER A 72 -15.82 -5.26 2.04
N GLY A 73 -16.80 -5.70 1.25
CA GLY A 73 -17.49 -4.80 0.31
C GLY A 73 -16.52 -4.14 -0.64
N ASP A 74 -16.54 -2.82 -0.70
CA ASP A 74 -15.67 -2.02 -1.57
C ASP A 74 -14.30 -1.72 -0.95
N HIS A 75 -14.02 -2.24 0.24
CA HIS A 75 -12.79 -1.93 0.98
C HIS A 75 -11.87 -3.12 1.04
N VAL A 76 -10.57 -2.84 0.99
CA VAL A 76 -9.50 -3.83 1.19
C VAL A 76 -8.55 -3.29 2.24
N MET A 77 -8.18 -4.13 3.20
CA MET A 77 -7.23 -3.82 4.26
C MET A 77 -6.03 -4.74 4.12
N VAL A 78 -4.82 -4.19 4.21
CA VAL A 78 -3.57 -4.96 4.13
C VAL A 78 -2.67 -4.58 5.29
N HIS A 79 -2.25 -5.57 6.07
CA HIS A 79 -1.18 -5.42 7.06
C HIS A 79 0.13 -5.75 6.37
N GLY A 80 1.07 -4.80 6.32
CA GLY A 80 2.29 -4.95 5.54
C GLY A 80 3.48 -4.25 6.16
N ARG A 81 4.66 -4.50 5.55
CA ARG A 81 5.91 -3.88 5.95
C ARG A 81 6.46 -3.03 4.81
N TYR A 82 6.76 -1.76 5.11
CA TYR A 82 7.55 -0.90 4.23
C TYR A 82 8.99 -0.90 4.72
N THR A 83 9.93 -1.20 3.84
CA THR A 83 11.36 -1.12 4.14
C THR A 83 11.92 0.15 3.54
N ASN A 84 12.63 0.93 4.36
CA ASN A 84 13.22 2.21 3.97
C ASN A 84 12.18 3.30 3.65
N TRP A 85 11.17 3.42 4.52
CA TRP A 85 10.26 4.55 4.50
C TRP A 85 10.94 5.73 5.21
N ASN A 86 11.50 6.66 4.42
CA ASN A 86 12.33 7.76 4.95
C ASN A 86 13.45 7.26 5.89
N GLY A 87 14.08 6.14 5.54
CA GLY A 87 15.16 5.56 6.30
C GLY A 87 14.73 4.65 7.43
N LYS A 88 13.44 4.39 7.60
CA LYS A 88 12.91 3.54 8.67
C LYS A 88 12.07 2.41 8.10
N ASP A 89 12.04 1.29 8.82
CA ASP A 89 11.13 0.20 8.51
C ASP A 89 9.82 0.43 9.27
N MET A 90 8.70 0.36 8.55
CA MET A 90 7.38 0.68 9.08
C MET A 90 6.44 -0.49 8.90
N ILE A 91 5.66 -0.77 9.94
CA ILE A 91 4.53 -1.68 9.84
C ILE A 91 3.28 -0.82 9.65
N ALA A 92 2.47 -1.16 8.67
CA ALA A 92 1.31 -0.36 8.31
C ALA A 92 0.08 -1.23 8.09
N VAL A 93 -1.08 -0.66 8.41
CA VAL A 93 -2.35 -1.12 7.89
C VAL A 93 -2.81 -0.09 6.88
N ASP A 94 -2.86 -0.49 5.62
CA ASP A 94 -3.40 0.32 4.53
C ASP A 94 -4.82 -0.13 4.23
N ILE A 95 -5.71 0.84 4.04
CA ILE A 95 -7.11 0.59 3.69
C ILE A 95 -7.39 1.32 2.39
N PHE A 96 -7.96 0.61 1.43
CA PHE A 96 -8.32 1.15 0.12
C PHE A 96 -9.80 0.97 -0.13
N ARG A 97 -10.44 2.00 -0.70
CA ARG A 97 -11.78 1.87 -1.25
C ARG A 97 -11.69 1.85 -2.76
N LEU A 98 -12.43 0.92 -3.38
CA LEU A 98 -12.49 0.78 -4.82
C LEU A 98 -13.89 1.16 -5.32
N ALA A 99 -13.93 1.77 -6.50
CA ALA A 99 -15.15 2.06 -7.23
C ALA A 99 -14.95 1.62 -8.69
N ASP A 100 -15.83 0.76 -9.18
CA ASP A 100 -15.74 0.23 -10.54
C ASP A 100 -14.38 -0.36 -10.89
N GLY A 101 -13.79 -1.09 -9.93
CA GLY A 101 -12.48 -1.71 -10.08
C GLY A 101 -11.30 -0.76 -9.99
N LYS A 102 -11.52 0.51 -9.64
CA LYS A 102 -10.47 1.52 -9.49
C LYS A 102 -10.28 1.86 -8.03
N ILE A 103 -9.04 2.12 -7.64
CA ILE A 103 -8.69 2.59 -6.29
C ILE A 103 -8.93 4.09 -6.25
N VAL A 104 -9.79 4.55 -5.34
CA VAL A 104 -10.24 5.95 -5.31
C VAL A 104 -10.00 6.63 -3.97
N GLU A 105 -9.70 5.87 -2.92
CA GLU A 105 -9.54 6.43 -1.58
C GLU A 105 -8.61 5.55 -0.75
N HIS A 106 -7.78 6.16 0.09
CA HIS A 106 -6.76 5.48 0.87
C HIS A 106 -6.65 6.05 2.28
N TRP A 107 -6.60 5.16 3.26
CA TRP A 107 -6.28 5.43 4.66
C TRP A 107 -5.09 4.57 5.05
N ASP A 108 -4.33 4.99 6.04
CA ASP A 108 -3.34 4.13 6.67
C ASP A 108 -3.12 4.46 8.14
N VAL A 109 -2.54 3.50 8.84
CA VAL A 109 -1.99 3.67 10.18
C VAL A 109 -0.61 3.03 10.14
N MET A 110 0.42 3.79 10.50
CA MET A 110 1.80 3.33 10.41
C MET A 110 2.49 3.43 11.78
N GLN A 111 3.36 2.45 12.04
CA GLN A 111 4.17 2.42 13.25
C GLN A 111 5.57 1.94 12.88
N GLU A 112 6.61 2.57 13.43
CA GLU A 112 7.98 2.10 13.22
C GLU A 112 8.13 0.68 13.76
N GLU A 113 8.76 -0.18 12.97
CA GLU A 113 8.98 -1.56 13.38
C GLU A 113 10.01 -1.65 14.50
N VAL A 114 9.62 -2.30 15.60
CA VAL A 114 10.50 -2.59 16.73
C VAL A 114 10.96 -4.04 16.60
N PRO A 115 12.27 -4.32 16.55
CA PRO A 115 12.77 -5.70 16.49
C PRO A 115 12.36 -6.50 17.73
N THR A 116 12.21 -7.80 17.58
CA THR A 116 11.82 -8.69 18.67
C THR A 116 12.77 -8.60 19.87
N THR A 117 14.07 -8.34 19.62
CA THR A 117 15.08 -8.17 20.67
C THR A 117 14.85 -6.94 21.54
N GLN A 118 14.11 -5.96 21.05
CA GLN A 118 13.79 -4.71 21.75
C GLN A 118 12.33 -4.62 22.18
N ALA A 119 11.49 -5.51 21.67
CA ALA A 119 10.08 -5.53 22.04
C ALA A 119 9.90 -6.07 23.45
N VAL A 120 9.08 -5.39 24.25
CA VAL A 120 8.81 -5.78 25.64
C VAL A 120 8.32 -7.23 25.73
N ASN A 121 7.49 -7.64 24.77
CA ASN A 121 6.91 -8.99 24.74
C ASN A 121 7.71 -10.00 23.90
N GLY A 122 8.76 -9.56 23.19
CA GLY A 122 9.55 -10.44 22.32
C GLY A 122 8.84 -10.95 21.08
N ASN A 123 7.65 -10.46 20.78
CA ASN A 123 6.86 -10.91 19.65
C ASN A 123 7.06 -10.01 18.43
N PRO A 124 7.09 -10.56 17.20
CA PRO A 124 7.25 -9.74 16.01
C PRO A 124 5.97 -8.97 15.68
N MET A 125 6.14 -7.75 15.18
CA MET A 125 5.03 -6.93 14.70
C MET A 125 4.49 -7.42 13.36
N PHE A 126 5.28 -8.17 12.61
CA PHE A 126 4.96 -8.65 11.25
C PHE A 126 5.60 -10.01 11.02
N PRO A 127 4.95 -10.93 10.30
CA PRO A 127 3.58 -10.84 9.78
C PRO A 127 2.52 -11.24 10.82
N VAL A 128 1.26 -10.97 10.50
CA VAL A 128 0.11 -11.57 11.18
C VAL A 128 0.03 -13.04 10.77
N ARG A 129 -0.25 -13.90 11.72
CA ARG A 129 -0.32 -15.35 11.48
C ARG A 129 -1.57 -15.95 12.09
#